data_5d1bad6e2b346af9d510ccf7dcfde918
#
_entry.id   5d1bad6e2b346af9d510ccf7dcfde918
#
_cell.length_a   1.000
_cell.length_b   1.000
_cell.length_c   1.000
_cell.angle_alpha   90.00
_cell.angle_beta   90.00
_cell.angle_gamma   90.00
#
_symmetry.space_group_name_H-M   'P 1'
#
loop_
_entity.id
_entity.type
_entity.pdbx_description
1 polymer ?
#
loop_
_entity_poly.entity_id
_entity_poly.type
_entity_poly.pdbx_seq_one_letter_code
_entity_poly.pdbx_strand_id
1 'polypeptide(L)'
;MHSLTACNGSTQWKATPMELPVVEEVDICILGGSCTGVFAGVRAARLGAKVAVVEKQNAFGGVATSSLVNIWHSLYDTEAKQQIIAGLTSEMIERLSLRNAVMTNPYHPSSAYTFNSQELKIELDELVLESGIHPYLHTLFSEPCLDESGKLVGIVIDNKSGRGVIKAKYFIDATGDGDLCYRLGLKSYAFELLQPTTTC
;
A
#
# COMPACT_ATOMS: atom_id res chain seq x y z
N MET A 1 22.05 27.95 8.84
CA MET A 1 20.84 28.80 8.90
C MET A 1 20.57 29.31 7.49
N HIS A 2 19.62 28.69 6.78
CA HIS A 2 19.19 29.21 5.50
C HIS A 2 18.08 30.25 5.76
N SER A 3 18.32 31.50 5.44
CA SER A 3 17.32 32.57 5.57
C SER A 3 16.21 32.32 4.54
N LEU A 4 14.99 32.18 5.03
CA LEU A 4 13.80 32.24 4.18
C LEU A 4 13.66 33.71 3.69
N THR A 5 14.15 34.01 2.52
CA THR A 5 13.90 35.28 1.85
C THR A 5 12.51 35.19 1.23
N ALA A 6 11.63 36.10 1.60
CA ALA A 6 10.29 36.18 1.03
C ALA A 6 10.40 36.33 -0.50
N CYS A 7 9.78 35.41 -1.23
CA CYS A 7 9.78 35.44 -2.70
C CYS A 7 8.86 36.53 -3.21
N ASN A 8 9.41 37.55 -3.82
CA ASN A 8 8.66 38.50 -4.59
C ASN A 8 8.10 37.83 -5.84
N GLY A 9 6.83 37.48 -5.79
CA GLY A 9 5.99 37.24 -6.98
C GLY A 9 6.18 35.94 -7.78
N SER A 10 7.12 35.03 -7.45
CA SER A 10 7.18 33.74 -8.12
C SER A 10 6.45 32.66 -7.31
N THR A 11 5.51 31.94 -7.94
CA THR A 11 4.79 30.83 -7.35
C THR A 11 5.61 29.54 -7.34
N GLN A 12 6.86 29.54 -7.81
CA GLN A 12 7.73 28.38 -7.92
C GLN A 12 9.03 28.57 -7.16
N TRP A 13 9.42 27.59 -6.40
CA TRP A 13 10.71 27.50 -5.74
C TRP A 13 11.57 26.41 -6.38
N LYS A 14 12.83 26.73 -6.72
CA LYS A 14 13.78 25.71 -7.18
C LYS A 14 14.44 25.06 -5.99
N ALA A 15 14.19 23.75 -5.80
CA ALA A 15 14.93 22.94 -4.84
C ALA A 15 16.39 22.73 -5.32
N THR A 16 17.31 22.62 -4.37
CA THR A 16 18.70 22.28 -4.68
C THR A 16 18.74 20.82 -5.14
N PRO A 17 19.39 20.52 -6.28
CA PRO A 17 19.62 19.13 -6.67
C PRO A 17 20.39 18.38 -5.57
N MET A 18 19.97 17.17 -5.27
CA MET A 18 20.57 16.34 -4.24
C MET A 18 20.85 14.94 -4.80
N GLU A 19 22.05 14.43 -4.55
CA GLU A 19 22.35 13.03 -4.77
C GLU A 19 21.71 12.19 -3.64
N LEU A 20 20.99 11.14 -4.00
CA LEU A 20 20.27 10.32 -3.04
C LEU A 20 20.94 8.93 -2.93
N PRO A 21 21.13 8.42 -1.71
CA PRO A 21 21.62 7.07 -1.52
C PRO A 21 20.60 6.04 -1.99
N VAL A 22 21.06 4.97 -2.63
CA VAL A 22 20.25 3.76 -2.81
C VAL A 22 20.24 3.03 -1.48
N VAL A 23 19.10 2.99 -0.82
CA VAL A 23 18.93 2.39 0.52
C VAL A 23 18.60 0.91 0.43
N GLU A 24 18.02 0.49 -0.71
CA GLU A 24 17.71 -0.92 -0.94
C GLU A 24 17.57 -1.23 -2.42
N GLU A 25 17.79 -2.52 -2.76
CA GLU A 25 17.53 -3.11 -4.07
C GLU A 25 16.77 -4.43 -3.88
N VAL A 26 15.61 -4.55 -4.54
CA VAL A 26 14.70 -5.68 -4.42
C VAL A 26 14.21 -6.16 -5.80
N ASP A 27 13.53 -7.29 -5.84
CA ASP A 27 12.87 -7.73 -7.07
C ASP A 27 11.56 -6.97 -7.29
N ILE A 28 10.79 -6.79 -6.20
CA ILE A 28 9.47 -6.15 -6.23
C ILE A 28 9.39 -5.11 -5.11
N CYS A 29 9.05 -3.88 -5.48
CA CYS A 29 8.72 -2.81 -4.55
C CYS A 29 7.21 -2.53 -4.60
N ILE A 30 6.56 -2.56 -3.44
CA ILE A 30 5.13 -2.32 -3.31
C ILE A 30 4.92 -0.97 -2.62
N LEU A 31 4.15 -0.11 -3.27
CA LEU A 31 3.75 1.19 -2.73
C LEU A 31 2.34 1.07 -2.15
N GLY A 32 2.24 1.28 -0.85
CA GLY A 32 1.01 1.11 -0.08
C GLY A 32 0.94 -0.25 0.63
N GLY A 33 0.93 -0.21 1.95
CA GLY A 33 0.81 -1.36 2.83
C GLY A 33 -0.64 -1.69 3.21
N SER A 34 -1.60 -1.44 2.32
CA SER A 34 -2.98 -1.92 2.45
C SER A 34 -3.03 -3.45 2.50
N CYS A 35 -4.18 -4.04 2.84
CA CYS A 35 -4.33 -5.51 2.72
C CYS A 35 -3.94 -6.00 1.33
N THR A 36 -4.30 -5.26 0.28
CA THR A 36 -3.93 -5.57 -1.11
C THR A 36 -2.41 -5.60 -1.29
N GLY A 37 -1.72 -4.56 -0.83
CA GLY A 37 -0.26 -4.45 -0.95
C GLY A 37 0.47 -5.53 -0.15
N VAL A 38 0.06 -5.76 1.10
CA VAL A 38 0.64 -6.82 1.94
C VAL A 38 0.42 -8.19 1.30
N PHE A 39 -0.79 -8.51 0.85
CA PHE A 39 -1.06 -9.81 0.25
C PHE A 39 -0.31 -10.02 -1.07
N ALA A 40 -0.18 -8.97 -1.89
CA ALA A 40 0.67 -9.02 -3.08
C ALA A 40 2.13 -9.31 -2.73
N GLY A 41 2.66 -8.62 -1.71
CA GLY A 41 4.02 -8.80 -1.21
C GLY A 41 4.28 -10.20 -0.67
N VAL A 42 3.39 -10.69 0.18
CA VAL A 42 3.47 -12.03 0.77
C VAL A 42 3.44 -13.10 -0.32
N ARG A 43 2.54 -12.94 -1.31
CA ARG A 43 2.50 -13.88 -2.43
C ARG A 43 3.79 -13.88 -3.24
N ALA A 44 4.34 -12.70 -3.53
CA ALA A 44 5.59 -12.55 -4.26
C ALA A 44 6.77 -13.17 -3.48
N ALA A 45 6.88 -12.86 -2.18
CA ALA A 45 7.92 -13.40 -1.32
C ALA A 45 7.87 -14.93 -1.20
N ARG A 46 6.66 -15.50 -1.04
CA ARG A 46 6.46 -16.96 -1.05
C ARG A 46 6.81 -17.63 -2.38
N LEU A 47 6.88 -16.87 -3.46
CA LEU A 47 7.39 -17.33 -4.76
C LEU A 47 8.90 -17.11 -4.94
N GLY A 48 9.60 -16.63 -3.92
CA GLY A 48 11.04 -16.47 -3.88
C GLY A 48 11.54 -15.09 -4.30
N ALA A 49 10.67 -14.10 -4.50
CA ALA A 49 11.08 -12.73 -4.78
C ALA A 49 11.56 -12.01 -3.51
N LYS A 50 12.60 -11.18 -3.62
CA LYS A 50 12.96 -10.20 -2.61
C LYS A 50 11.99 -9.02 -2.71
N VAL A 51 11.30 -8.69 -1.61
CA VAL A 51 10.19 -7.72 -1.60
C VAL A 51 10.41 -6.64 -0.56
N ALA A 52 10.12 -5.38 -0.92
CA ALA A 52 9.96 -4.26 -0.01
C ALA A 52 8.54 -3.69 -0.11
N VAL A 53 7.97 -3.29 1.02
CA VAL A 53 6.66 -2.60 1.09
C VAL A 53 6.85 -1.24 1.74
N VAL A 54 6.43 -0.18 1.03
CA VAL A 54 6.50 1.21 1.49
C VAL A 54 5.10 1.66 1.91
N GLU A 55 4.95 2.04 3.19
CA GLU A 55 3.68 2.48 3.76
C GLU A 55 3.84 3.80 4.53
N LYS A 56 2.99 4.78 4.21
CA LYS A 56 3.00 6.10 4.85
C LYS A 56 2.53 6.09 6.31
N GLN A 57 1.70 5.12 6.67
CA GLN A 57 1.19 4.95 8.02
C GLN A 57 2.16 4.17 8.92
N ASN A 58 1.81 4.07 10.19
CA ASN A 58 2.56 3.33 11.20
C ASN A 58 2.16 1.85 11.30
N ALA A 59 1.24 1.40 10.45
CA ALA A 59 0.73 0.04 10.46
C ALA A 59 0.19 -0.33 9.08
N PHE A 60 0.18 -1.62 8.80
CA PHE A 60 -0.41 -2.18 7.60
C PHE A 60 -1.94 -2.27 7.67
N GLY A 61 -2.58 -2.51 6.51
CA GLY A 61 -3.99 -2.79 6.36
C GLY A 61 -4.84 -1.65 5.78
N GLY A 62 -4.31 -0.42 5.78
CA GLY A 62 -4.98 0.74 5.17
C GLY A 62 -6.41 0.95 5.65
N VAL A 63 -7.37 0.86 4.73
CA VAL A 63 -8.80 1.09 5.01
C VAL A 63 -9.33 0.14 6.09
N ALA A 64 -8.90 -1.12 6.10
CA ALA A 64 -9.36 -2.14 7.05
C ALA A 64 -8.85 -1.90 8.48
N THR A 65 -7.76 -1.16 8.65
CA THR A 65 -7.13 -0.91 9.94
C THR A 65 -7.18 0.55 10.35
N SER A 66 -6.54 1.44 9.59
CA SER A 66 -6.43 2.87 9.93
C SER A 66 -7.75 3.62 9.76
N SER A 67 -8.55 3.26 8.76
CA SER A 67 -9.87 3.87 8.54
C SER A 67 -11.01 3.09 9.22
N LEU A 68 -10.72 2.01 9.95
CA LEU A 68 -11.69 1.22 10.74
C LEU A 68 -12.85 0.62 9.92
N VAL A 69 -12.66 0.40 8.62
CA VAL A 69 -13.62 -0.34 7.79
C VAL A 69 -13.36 -1.84 8.00
N ASN A 70 -13.85 -2.34 9.12
CA ASN A 70 -13.54 -3.65 9.67
C ASN A 70 -14.50 -4.77 9.20
N ILE A 71 -14.99 -4.64 7.98
CA ILE A 71 -15.93 -5.60 7.39
C ILE A 71 -15.40 -6.06 6.03
N TRP A 72 -15.38 -7.38 5.81
CA TRP A 72 -15.20 -7.96 4.49
C TRP A 72 -16.48 -8.63 4.01
N HIS A 73 -16.71 -8.54 2.71
CA HIS A 73 -17.84 -9.15 2.03
C HIS A 73 -17.69 -10.68 1.95
N SER A 74 -18.73 -11.35 1.45
CA SER A 74 -18.68 -12.78 1.22
C SER A 74 -17.56 -13.17 0.26
N LEU A 75 -16.88 -14.27 0.54
CA LEU A 75 -15.91 -14.89 -0.37
C LEU A 75 -16.56 -15.86 -1.37
N TYR A 76 -17.87 -16.00 -1.28
CA TYR A 76 -18.69 -16.88 -2.11
C TYR A 76 -19.35 -16.10 -3.24
N ASP A 77 -19.82 -16.82 -4.24
CA ASP A 77 -20.67 -16.30 -5.29
C ASP A 77 -22.00 -15.77 -4.73
N THR A 78 -22.80 -15.11 -5.58
CA THR A 78 -24.08 -14.52 -5.19
C THR A 78 -25.14 -15.53 -4.75
N GLU A 79 -24.95 -16.81 -5.10
CA GLU A 79 -25.82 -17.92 -4.68
C GLU A 79 -25.31 -18.62 -3.43
N ALA A 80 -24.19 -18.18 -2.88
CA ALA A 80 -23.50 -18.76 -1.73
C ALA A 80 -23.16 -20.26 -1.89
N LYS A 81 -22.95 -20.69 -3.13
CA LYS A 81 -22.67 -22.09 -3.48
C LYS A 81 -21.20 -22.38 -3.67
N GLN A 82 -20.46 -21.44 -4.26
CA GLN A 82 -19.06 -21.63 -4.59
C GLN A 82 -18.21 -20.52 -4.00
N GLN A 83 -17.13 -20.88 -3.31
CA GLN A 83 -16.13 -19.91 -2.90
C GLN A 83 -15.34 -19.44 -4.12
N ILE A 84 -15.35 -18.14 -4.38
CA ILE A 84 -14.70 -17.48 -5.53
C ILE A 84 -13.47 -16.67 -5.14
N ILE A 85 -13.35 -16.29 -3.86
CA ILE A 85 -12.19 -15.58 -3.30
C ILE A 85 -11.55 -16.50 -2.26
N ALA A 86 -10.25 -16.78 -2.40
CA ALA A 86 -9.50 -17.68 -1.54
C ALA A 86 -8.06 -17.19 -1.32
N GLY A 87 -7.20 -18.06 -0.83
CA GLY A 87 -5.78 -17.78 -0.60
C GLY A 87 -5.56 -16.91 0.62
N LEU A 88 -4.79 -15.83 0.51
CA LEU A 88 -4.38 -15.01 1.64
C LEU A 88 -5.55 -14.37 2.41
N THR A 89 -6.67 -14.09 1.74
CA THR A 89 -7.87 -13.61 2.44
C THR A 89 -8.43 -14.68 3.37
N SER A 90 -8.52 -15.93 2.92
CA SER A 90 -8.96 -17.06 3.75
C SER A 90 -7.98 -17.34 4.89
N GLU A 91 -6.68 -17.32 4.59
CA GLU A 91 -5.61 -17.47 5.60
C GLU A 91 -5.71 -16.40 6.69
N MET A 92 -5.94 -15.15 6.32
CA MET A 92 -6.08 -14.06 7.27
C MET A 92 -7.33 -14.22 8.15
N ILE A 93 -8.46 -14.66 7.59
CA ILE A 93 -9.66 -14.94 8.37
C ILE A 93 -9.39 -16.08 9.37
N GLU A 94 -8.67 -17.11 8.96
CA GLU A 94 -8.29 -18.22 9.84
C GLU A 94 -7.37 -17.75 10.99
N ARG A 95 -6.34 -16.94 10.70
CA ARG A 95 -5.46 -16.34 11.70
C ARG A 95 -6.24 -15.50 12.71
N LEU A 96 -7.13 -14.64 12.24
CA LEU A 96 -7.99 -13.82 13.11
C LEU A 96 -8.97 -14.68 13.92
N SER A 97 -9.44 -15.79 13.39
CA SER A 97 -10.30 -16.75 14.12
C SER A 97 -9.57 -17.40 15.28
N LEU A 98 -8.30 -17.77 15.11
CA LEU A 98 -7.47 -18.32 16.18
C LEU A 98 -7.25 -17.33 17.34
N ARG A 99 -7.33 -16.02 17.07
CA ARG A 99 -7.28 -14.95 18.07
C ARG A 99 -8.64 -14.56 18.64
N ASN A 100 -9.72 -15.21 18.23
CA ASN A 100 -11.10 -14.79 18.51
C ASN A 100 -11.37 -13.33 18.06
N ALA A 101 -10.75 -12.91 16.98
CA ALA A 101 -10.76 -11.53 16.48
C ALA A 101 -11.63 -11.33 15.23
N VAL A 102 -12.40 -12.29 14.83
CA VAL A 102 -13.34 -12.20 13.72
C VAL A 102 -14.66 -12.91 14.04
N MET A 103 -15.76 -12.24 13.74
CA MET A 103 -17.10 -12.83 13.69
C MET A 103 -17.41 -13.18 12.24
N THR A 104 -17.91 -14.37 12.01
CA THR A 104 -18.15 -14.89 10.66
C THR A 104 -19.62 -15.18 10.42
N ASN A 105 -20.11 -14.64 9.29
CA ASN A 105 -21.38 -15.03 8.67
C ASN A 105 -21.14 -15.16 7.16
N PRO A 106 -20.46 -16.24 6.71
CA PRO A 106 -19.86 -16.31 5.38
C PRO A 106 -20.84 -16.16 4.21
N TYR A 107 -22.11 -16.36 4.47
CA TYR A 107 -23.16 -16.23 3.46
C TYR A 107 -23.86 -14.86 3.45
N HIS A 108 -23.52 -13.97 4.37
CA HIS A 108 -24.05 -12.61 4.34
C HIS A 108 -23.32 -11.80 3.26
N PRO A 109 -24.03 -11.22 2.28
CA PRO A 109 -23.38 -10.64 1.10
C PRO A 109 -22.47 -9.45 1.41
N SER A 110 -22.81 -8.61 2.38
CA SER A 110 -22.12 -7.34 2.64
C SER A 110 -21.38 -7.27 3.98
N SER A 111 -21.55 -8.23 4.87
CA SER A 111 -20.87 -8.25 6.17
C SER A 111 -20.56 -9.70 6.61
N ALA A 112 -19.92 -10.43 5.72
CA ALA A 112 -19.61 -11.84 5.99
C ALA A 112 -18.57 -12.01 7.11
N TYR A 113 -17.63 -11.09 7.21
CA TYR A 113 -16.55 -11.15 8.17
C TYR A 113 -16.41 -9.77 8.83
N THR A 114 -16.68 -9.69 10.14
CA THR A 114 -16.43 -8.49 10.94
C THR A 114 -15.28 -8.78 11.88
N PHE A 115 -14.19 -8.03 11.78
CA PHE A 115 -12.95 -8.32 12.49
C PHE A 115 -12.50 -7.16 13.38
N ASN A 116 -11.63 -7.48 14.34
CA ASN A 116 -10.94 -6.48 15.15
C ASN A 116 -9.78 -5.89 14.36
N SER A 117 -9.85 -4.59 14.03
CA SER A 117 -8.82 -3.90 13.24
C SER A 117 -7.44 -3.86 13.94
N GLN A 118 -7.38 -3.92 15.26
CA GLN A 118 -6.09 -3.92 15.97
C GLN A 118 -5.42 -5.29 15.86
N GLU A 119 -6.20 -6.37 15.99
CA GLU A 119 -5.69 -7.73 15.79
C GLU A 119 -5.27 -7.96 14.34
N LEU A 120 -6.02 -7.38 13.38
CA LEU A 120 -5.63 -7.42 11.97
C LEU A 120 -4.27 -6.73 11.72
N LYS A 121 -3.96 -5.61 12.41
CA LYS A 121 -2.64 -4.97 12.30
C LYS A 121 -1.54 -5.93 12.73
N ILE A 122 -1.73 -6.60 13.87
CA ILE A 122 -0.75 -7.57 14.40
C ILE A 122 -0.54 -8.71 13.41
N GLU A 123 -1.62 -9.30 12.89
CA GLU A 123 -1.52 -10.41 11.95
C GLU A 123 -0.87 -10.00 10.62
N LEU A 124 -1.08 -8.76 10.15
CA LEU A 124 -0.42 -8.26 8.95
C LEU A 124 1.08 -8.03 9.19
N ASP A 125 1.45 -7.52 10.36
CA ASP A 125 2.87 -7.35 10.75
C ASP A 125 3.56 -8.73 10.83
N GLU A 126 2.95 -9.70 11.50
CA GLU A 126 3.47 -11.08 11.58
C GLU A 126 3.60 -11.71 10.19
N LEU A 127 2.60 -11.56 9.34
CA LEU A 127 2.60 -12.11 7.98
C LEU A 127 3.74 -11.52 7.12
N VAL A 128 4.00 -10.20 7.25
CA VAL A 128 5.10 -9.50 6.58
C VAL A 128 6.45 -10.05 7.07
N LEU A 129 6.63 -10.18 8.40
CA LEU A 129 7.86 -10.69 9.00
C LEU A 129 8.12 -12.16 8.66
N GLU A 130 7.13 -13.01 8.78
CA GLU A 130 7.20 -14.44 8.43
C GLU A 130 7.60 -14.66 6.97
N SER A 131 7.17 -13.74 6.10
CA SER A 131 7.46 -13.80 4.65
C SER A 131 8.81 -13.19 4.28
N GLY A 132 9.56 -12.63 5.24
CA GLY A 132 10.85 -11.99 4.99
C GLY A 132 10.77 -10.73 4.12
N ILE A 133 9.64 -10.04 4.13
CA ILE A 133 9.44 -8.78 3.44
C ILE A 133 10.10 -7.65 4.23
N HIS A 134 10.74 -6.71 3.55
CA HIS A 134 11.31 -5.52 4.17
C HIS A 134 10.26 -4.42 4.30
N PRO A 135 9.79 -4.09 5.53
CA PRO A 135 8.80 -3.06 5.76
C PRO A 135 9.43 -1.67 5.86
N TYR A 136 8.86 -0.70 5.16
CA TYR A 136 9.16 0.72 5.27
C TYR A 136 7.90 1.44 5.75
N LEU A 137 7.63 1.41 7.06
CA LEU A 137 6.55 2.16 7.69
C LEU A 137 6.94 3.63 7.89
N HIS A 138 5.97 4.52 8.10
CA HIS A 138 6.19 5.97 8.19
C HIS A 138 7.06 6.52 7.05
N THR A 139 6.90 5.95 5.86
CA THR A 139 7.72 6.24 4.70
C THR A 139 6.84 6.67 3.54
N LEU A 140 7.08 7.88 3.06
CA LEU A 140 6.34 8.44 1.92
C LEU A 140 7.04 8.08 0.62
N PHE A 141 6.28 7.66 -0.38
CA PHE A 141 6.70 7.72 -1.77
C PHE A 141 6.67 9.17 -2.22
N SER A 142 7.76 9.64 -2.80
CA SER A 142 7.92 11.03 -3.27
C SER A 142 7.89 11.12 -4.79
N GLU A 143 8.78 10.42 -5.47
CA GLU A 143 8.97 10.54 -6.91
C GLU A 143 9.40 9.21 -7.55
N PRO A 144 8.98 8.91 -8.81
CA PRO A 144 9.52 7.80 -9.57
C PRO A 144 10.93 8.13 -10.08
N CYS A 145 11.81 7.12 -10.15
CA CYS A 145 13.11 7.21 -10.79
C CYS A 145 13.08 6.46 -12.12
N LEU A 146 13.28 7.20 -13.21
CA LEU A 146 13.29 6.65 -14.56
C LEU A 146 14.74 6.59 -15.08
N ASP A 147 15.07 5.57 -15.86
CA ASP A 147 16.30 5.52 -16.62
C ASP A 147 16.24 6.37 -17.91
N GLU A 148 17.33 6.40 -18.67
CA GLU A 148 17.44 7.15 -19.93
C GLU A 148 16.40 6.70 -20.99
N SER A 149 15.89 5.49 -20.89
CA SER A 149 14.84 4.96 -21.78
C SER A 149 13.41 5.32 -21.33
N GLY A 150 13.28 5.94 -20.15
CA GLY A 150 11.99 6.25 -19.52
C GLY A 150 11.39 5.07 -18.75
N LYS A 151 12.15 4.00 -18.51
CA LYS A 151 11.71 2.86 -17.72
C LYS A 151 11.83 3.18 -16.23
N LEU A 152 10.81 2.81 -15.46
CA LEU A 152 10.84 2.91 -14.00
C LEU A 152 11.85 1.89 -13.42
N VAL A 153 12.85 2.40 -12.70
CA VAL A 153 13.94 1.60 -12.11
C VAL A 153 14.05 1.77 -10.60
N GLY A 154 13.36 2.74 -10.03
CA GLY A 154 13.37 3.02 -8.59
C GLY A 154 12.29 3.99 -8.19
N ILE A 155 12.19 4.20 -6.89
CA ILE A 155 11.35 5.23 -6.29
C ILE A 155 12.15 6.00 -5.24
N VAL A 156 11.89 7.31 -5.16
CA VAL A 156 12.38 8.14 -4.06
C VAL A 156 11.43 7.97 -2.89
N ILE A 157 12.00 7.72 -1.73
CA ILE A 157 11.27 7.66 -0.46
C ILE A 157 11.76 8.76 0.50
N ASP A 158 10.83 9.23 1.33
CA ASP A 158 11.10 10.17 2.42
C ASP A 158 10.62 9.60 3.74
N ASN A 159 11.50 9.56 4.73
CA ASN A 159 11.16 9.14 6.08
C ASN A 159 12.05 9.86 7.12
N LYS A 160 11.91 9.50 8.39
CA LYS A 160 12.67 10.15 9.46
C LYS A 160 14.19 9.94 9.37
N SER A 161 14.65 8.91 8.68
CA SER A 161 16.08 8.66 8.42
C SER A 161 16.63 9.51 7.26
N GLY A 162 15.75 10.18 6.53
CA GLY A 162 16.09 11.02 5.39
C GLY A 162 15.49 10.52 4.08
N ARG A 163 16.02 11.06 2.99
CA ARG A 163 15.67 10.74 1.61
C ARG A 163 16.55 9.62 1.08
N GLY A 164 15.96 8.70 0.34
CA GLY A 164 16.70 7.64 -0.30
C GLY A 164 15.95 7.03 -1.48
N VAL A 165 16.59 6.11 -2.18
CA VAL A 165 16.01 5.42 -3.33
C VAL A 165 15.89 3.93 -3.04
N ILE A 166 14.73 3.35 -3.30
CA ILE A 166 14.56 1.90 -3.41
C ILE A 166 14.53 1.55 -4.88
N LYS A 167 15.46 0.71 -5.32
CA LYS A 167 15.47 0.15 -6.68
C LYS A 167 14.70 -1.15 -6.73
N ALA A 168 13.98 -1.40 -7.83
CA ALA A 168 13.31 -2.67 -8.06
C ALA A 168 13.19 -3.00 -9.55
N LYS A 169 12.97 -4.30 -9.83
CA LYS A 169 12.67 -4.78 -11.19
C LYS A 169 11.20 -4.53 -11.56
N TYR A 170 10.32 -4.65 -10.55
CA TYR A 170 8.87 -4.47 -10.69
C TYR A 170 8.33 -3.61 -9.55
N PHE A 171 7.27 -2.88 -9.85
CA PHE A 171 6.58 -2.02 -8.89
C PHE A 171 5.09 -2.35 -8.89
N ILE A 172 4.50 -2.39 -7.71
CA ILE A 172 3.06 -2.58 -7.51
C ILE A 172 2.50 -1.34 -6.83
N ASP A 173 1.58 -0.65 -7.49
CA ASP A 173 0.86 0.48 -6.91
C ASP A 173 -0.37 -0.05 -6.16
N ALA A 174 -0.28 -0.05 -4.84
CA ALA A 174 -1.34 -0.44 -3.90
C ALA A 174 -1.69 0.72 -2.95
N THR A 175 -1.42 1.96 -3.36
CA THR A 175 -1.62 3.17 -2.56
C THR A 175 -3.10 3.48 -2.29
N GLY A 176 -4.01 2.91 -3.09
CA GLY A 176 -5.44 3.19 -3.07
C GLY A 176 -5.82 4.33 -4.02
N ASP A 177 -4.95 5.33 -4.14
CA ASP A 177 -5.18 6.52 -4.97
C ASP A 177 -4.43 6.47 -6.31
N GLY A 178 -3.58 5.45 -6.54
CA GLY A 178 -2.78 5.31 -7.75
C GLY A 178 -1.63 6.31 -7.82
N ASP A 179 -0.99 6.60 -6.70
CA ASP A 179 0.02 7.65 -6.57
C ASP A 179 1.19 7.47 -7.53
N LEU A 180 1.68 6.24 -7.70
CA LEU A 180 2.76 5.93 -8.64
C LEU A 180 2.28 6.09 -10.09
N CYS A 181 1.12 5.54 -10.41
CA CYS A 181 0.52 5.63 -11.75
C CYS A 181 0.30 7.09 -12.16
N TYR A 182 -0.20 7.90 -11.24
CA TYR A 182 -0.39 9.34 -11.46
C TYR A 182 0.93 10.07 -11.71
N ARG A 183 1.96 9.81 -10.90
CA ARG A 183 3.29 10.43 -11.07
C ARG A 183 4.00 10.01 -12.35
N LEU A 184 3.70 8.84 -12.88
CA LEU A 184 4.19 8.36 -14.18
C LEU A 184 3.42 8.92 -15.37
N GLY A 185 2.36 9.71 -15.13
CA GLY A 185 1.51 10.26 -16.19
C GLY A 185 0.68 9.21 -16.92
N LEU A 186 0.45 8.05 -16.29
CA LEU A 186 -0.42 7.02 -16.86
C LEU A 186 -1.87 7.50 -16.88
N LYS A 187 -2.62 7.09 -17.90
CA LYS A 187 -4.04 7.42 -17.97
C LYS A 187 -4.78 6.81 -16.76
N SER A 188 -5.26 7.68 -15.88
CA SER A 188 -6.21 7.35 -14.85
C SER A 188 -7.60 7.82 -15.30
N TYR A 189 -8.61 6.99 -15.06
CA TYR A 189 -9.98 7.47 -15.19
C TYR A 189 -10.30 8.19 -13.87
N ALA A 190 -10.23 9.53 -13.89
CA ALA A 190 -10.57 10.32 -12.74
C ALA A 190 -12.06 10.11 -12.39
N PHE A 191 -12.32 9.97 -11.12
CA PHE A 191 -13.67 9.84 -10.54
C PHE A 191 -14.51 11.14 -10.65
N GLU A 192 -14.10 12.10 -11.47
CA GLU A 192 -14.80 13.38 -11.65
C GLU A 192 -16.26 13.26 -12.06
N LEU A 193 -16.64 12.11 -12.64
CA LEU A 193 -18.04 11.84 -13.03
C LEU A 193 -18.90 11.19 -11.93
N LEU A 194 -18.34 10.84 -10.78
CA LEU A 194 -19.05 10.12 -9.71
C LEU A 194 -19.06 10.86 -8.37
N GLN A 195 -18.53 12.08 -8.29
CA GLN A 195 -18.77 12.91 -7.12
C GLN A 195 -20.23 13.39 -7.18
N PRO A 196 -21.11 12.94 -6.27
CA PRO A 196 -22.38 13.61 -6.14
C PRO A 196 -22.05 15.07 -5.82
N THR A 197 -22.56 15.99 -6.64
CA THR A 197 -22.56 17.41 -6.31
C THR A 197 -23.33 17.55 -5.01
N THR A 198 -22.61 17.52 -3.88
CA THR A 198 -23.17 17.96 -2.61
C THR A 198 -23.31 19.46 -2.70
N THR A 199 -24.40 19.89 -3.30
CA THR A 199 -24.95 21.21 -3.01
C THR A 199 -25.52 21.10 -1.59
N CYS A 200 -24.78 21.64 -0.63
CA CYS A 200 -25.37 22.07 0.64
C CYS A 200 -26.24 23.28 0.41
#